data_139e135222aeffe03638fc4a652d9de6
#
_entry.id   139e135222aeffe03638fc4a652d9de6
#
_cell.length_a   1.000
_cell.length_b   1.000
_cell.length_c   1.000
_cell.angle_alpha   90.00
_cell.angle_beta   90.00
_cell.angle_gamma   90.00
#
_symmetry.space_group_name_H-M   'P 1'
#
loop_
_entity.id
_entity.type
_entity.pdbx_description
1 polymer ?
#
loop_
_entity_poly.entity_id
_entity_poly.type
_entity_poly.pdbx_seq_one_letter_code
_entity_poly.pdbx_strand_id
1 'polypeptide(L)'
;MAANIQAYLENLQKPWGQIYYDILFEQLQDIKGKRVLDFGSGFGLVANHLAQDNEVLAVEPNEEMVALRAQDHPYQQFVGSLDQLANLEDASFDVILCHNVLEYVEDRKLVLKEFTRLLKPGGLLSIVKHNEVGRVLQTVVFENDPQKALDLLAGQDLETHSMGLAQAYDLDREVEDLALEVQDYQGIRVFYALQDNRFKGQEGWRESMLKMELAVCQESPYRDIAFFQHYSLKRS
;
A
#
# COMPACT_ATOMS: atom_id res chain seq x y z
N MET A 1 10.50 8.51 -14.71
CA MET A 1 10.76 7.35 -15.63
C MET A 1 9.47 6.55 -15.76
N ALA A 2 9.23 5.91 -16.90
CA ALA A 2 8.08 5.02 -17.03
C ALA A 2 8.25 3.81 -16.09
N ALA A 3 7.16 3.33 -15.47
CA ALA A 3 7.18 2.15 -14.64
C ALA A 3 7.70 0.93 -15.42
N ASN A 4 8.56 0.14 -14.80
CA ASN A 4 9.01 -1.12 -15.37
C ASN A 4 8.03 -2.24 -14.95
N ILE A 5 6.99 -2.43 -15.77
CA ILE A 5 5.88 -3.35 -15.51
C ILE A 5 6.34 -4.78 -15.32
N GLN A 6 7.27 -5.23 -16.17
CA GLN A 6 7.82 -6.58 -16.08
C GLN A 6 8.57 -6.80 -14.74
N ALA A 7 9.40 -5.84 -14.35
CA ALA A 7 10.11 -5.91 -13.06
C ALA A 7 9.13 -5.88 -11.87
N TYR A 8 8.03 -5.12 -12.00
CA TYR A 8 7.00 -5.08 -10.96
C TYR A 8 6.27 -6.44 -10.86
N LEU A 9 5.84 -7.01 -11.99
CA LEU A 9 5.21 -8.33 -12.03
C LEU A 9 6.11 -9.43 -11.43
N GLU A 10 7.39 -9.42 -11.78
CA GLU A 10 8.38 -10.33 -11.19
C GLU A 10 8.51 -10.14 -9.67
N ASN A 11 8.50 -8.90 -9.19
CA ASN A 11 8.55 -8.60 -7.75
C ASN A 11 7.35 -9.17 -6.98
N LEU A 12 6.16 -9.20 -7.58
CA LEU A 12 4.97 -9.79 -6.95
C LEU A 12 5.13 -11.29 -6.70
N GLN A 13 5.84 -11.99 -7.61
CA GLN A 13 6.10 -13.43 -7.52
C GLN A 13 7.26 -13.79 -6.58
N LYS A 14 8.07 -12.82 -6.19
CA LYS A 14 9.19 -13.04 -5.27
C LYS A 14 8.69 -13.19 -3.82
N PRO A 15 9.46 -13.84 -2.95
CA PRO A 15 9.07 -14.04 -1.55
C PRO A 15 8.68 -12.76 -0.81
N TRP A 16 9.32 -11.63 -1.14
CA TRP A 16 9.00 -10.34 -0.51
C TRP A 16 7.69 -9.72 -0.99
N GLY A 17 7.29 -9.95 -2.24
CA GLY A 17 5.98 -9.56 -2.75
C GLY A 17 4.89 -10.42 -2.14
N GLN A 18 5.10 -11.74 -2.10
CA GLN A 18 4.14 -12.69 -1.54
C GLN A 18 3.84 -12.41 -0.06
N ILE A 19 4.86 -12.25 0.79
CA ILE A 19 4.65 -11.99 2.23
C ILE A 19 4.02 -10.61 2.49
N TYR A 20 4.26 -9.62 1.62
CA TYR A 20 3.58 -8.32 1.69
C TYR A 20 2.07 -8.50 1.55
N TYR A 21 1.62 -9.24 0.53
CA TYR A 21 0.18 -9.49 0.32
C TYR A 21 -0.41 -10.41 1.37
N ASP A 22 0.32 -11.43 1.86
CA ASP A 22 -0.16 -12.27 2.96
C ASP A 22 -0.48 -11.42 4.20
N ILE A 23 0.42 -10.50 4.59
CA ILE A 23 0.20 -9.61 5.75
C ILE A 23 -0.95 -8.64 5.46
N LEU A 24 -0.97 -8.02 4.26
CA LEU A 24 -1.98 -7.04 3.89
C LEU A 24 -3.39 -7.67 3.88
N PHE A 25 -3.55 -8.87 3.34
CA PHE A 25 -4.84 -9.54 3.28
C PHE A 25 -5.38 -9.90 4.68
N GLU A 26 -4.52 -10.30 5.60
CA GLU A 26 -4.89 -10.49 7.02
C GLU A 26 -5.33 -9.15 7.66
N GLN A 27 -4.67 -8.04 7.33
CA GLN A 27 -5.05 -6.72 7.85
C GLN A 27 -6.36 -6.18 7.25
N LEU A 28 -6.78 -6.69 6.09
CA LEU A 28 -8.02 -6.30 5.39
C LEU A 28 -9.17 -7.30 5.60
N GLN A 29 -8.99 -8.39 6.35
CA GLN A 29 -9.93 -9.52 6.47
C GLN A 29 -11.34 -9.16 6.95
N ASP A 30 -11.48 -8.05 7.70
CA ASP A 30 -12.75 -7.57 8.25
C ASP A 30 -13.56 -6.72 7.26
N ILE A 31 -13.02 -6.42 6.07
CA ILE A 31 -13.74 -5.68 5.02
C ILE A 31 -14.65 -6.65 4.26
N LYS A 32 -15.94 -6.71 4.67
CA LYS A 32 -16.95 -7.60 4.10
C LYS A 32 -18.29 -6.90 3.90
N GLY A 33 -18.98 -7.23 2.79
CA GLY A 33 -20.27 -6.65 2.45
C GLY A 33 -20.22 -5.14 2.20
N LYS A 34 -19.10 -4.63 1.66
CA LYS A 34 -18.82 -3.21 1.46
C LYS A 34 -18.77 -2.85 -0.01
N ARG A 35 -19.03 -1.58 -0.32
CA ARG A 35 -18.68 -0.99 -1.60
C ARG A 35 -17.29 -0.34 -1.48
N VAL A 36 -16.35 -0.89 -2.23
CA VAL A 36 -14.92 -0.60 -2.13
C VAL A 36 -14.42 0.05 -3.40
N LEU A 37 -13.63 1.12 -3.27
CA LEU A 37 -12.81 1.69 -4.34
C LEU A 37 -11.35 1.30 -4.10
N ASP A 38 -10.71 0.67 -5.09
CA ASP A 38 -9.26 0.42 -5.10
C ASP A 38 -8.59 1.37 -6.10
N PHE A 39 -7.98 2.44 -5.59
CA PHE A 39 -7.34 3.48 -6.39
C PHE A 39 -5.84 3.23 -6.53
N GLY A 40 -5.38 3.09 -7.78
CA GLY A 40 -4.04 2.63 -8.12
C GLY A 40 -3.92 1.12 -7.94
N SER A 41 -4.91 0.37 -8.45
CA SER A 41 -5.06 -1.07 -8.23
C SER A 41 -3.95 -1.94 -8.84
N GLY A 42 -3.10 -1.37 -9.71
CA GLY A 42 -2.02 -2.08 -10.36
C GLY A 42 -2.51 -3.34 -11.09
N PHE A 43 -1.96 -4.50 -10.74
CA PHE A 43 -2.41 -5.80 -11.26
C PHE A 43 -3.67 -6.36 -10.57
N GLY A 44 -4.41 -5.54 -9.83
CA GLY A 44 -5.70 -5.89 -9.24
C GLY A 44 -5.67 -6.96 -8.16
N LEU A 45 -4.54 -7.24 -7.53
CA LEU A 45 -4.44 -8.31 -6.53
C LEU A 45 -5.33 -8.04 -5.31
N VAL A 46 -5.36 -6.79 -4.82
CA VAL A 46 -6.20 -6.41 -3.68
C VAL A 46 -7.67 -6.33 -4.10
N ALA A 47 -7.96 -5.72 -5.26
CA ALA A 47 -9.31 -5.68 -5.82
C ALA A 47 -9.91 -7.08 -5.99
N ASN A 48 -9.16 -8.01 -6.61
CA ASN A 48 -9.56 -9.39 -6.80
C ASN A 48 -9.80 -10.14 -5.48
N HIS A 49 -8.92 -9.96 -4.49
CA HIS A 49 -9.06 -10.56 -3.17
C HIS A 49 -10.34 -10.07 -2.47
N LEU A 50 -10.56 -8.75 -2.43
CA LEU A 50 -11.74 -8.19 -1.76
C LEU A 50 -13.05 -8.44 -2.50
N ALA A 51 -13.01 -8.64 -3.82
CA ALA A 51 -14.20 -8.95 -4.62
C ALA A 51 -14.88 -10.29 -4.27
N GLN A 52 -14.23 -11.14 -3.46
CA GLN A 52 -14.86 -12.35 -2.91
C GLN A 52 -16.08 -12.02 -2.04
N ASP A 53 -15.99 -10.97 -1.23
CA ASP A 53 -16.99 -10.62 -0.21
C ASP A 53 -17.54 -9.20 -0.36
N ASN A 54 -17.13 -8.44 -1.42
CA ASN A 54 -17.44 -7.01 -1.56
C ASN A 54 -17.82 -6.63 -3.00
N GLU A 55 -18.51 -5.50 -3.16
CA GLU A 55 -18.63 -4.81 -4.45
C GLU A 55 -17.40 -3.93 -4.66
N VAL A 56 -16.54 -4.28 -5.62
CA VAL A 56 -15.28 -3.59 -5.84
C VAL A 56 -15.29 -2.85 -7.18
N LEU A 57 -14.86 -1.58 -7.14
CA LEU A 57 -14.48 -0.78 -8.29
C LEU A 57 -12.99 -0.47 -8.18
N ALA A 58 -12.22 -0.77 -9.22
CA ALA A 58 -10.79 -0.52 -9.28
C ALA A 58 -10.47 0.51 -10.36
N VAL A 59 -9.49 1.37 -10.08
CA VAL A 59 -8.99 2.41 -11.00
C VAL A 59 -7.47 2.29 -11.09
N GLU A 60 -6.95 2.18 -12.33
CA GLU A 60 -5.50 2.07 -12.59
C GLU A 60 -5.18 2.81 -13.88
N PRO A 61 -4.20 3.75 -13.90
CA PRO A 61 -3.86 4.48 -15.12
C PRO A 61 -3.10 3.66 -16.16
N ASN A 62 -2.45 2.56 -15.76
CA ASN A 62 -1.62 1.78 -16.65
C ASN A 62 -2.42 0.65 -17.33
N GLU A 63 -2.69 0.82 -18.64
CA GLU A 63 -3.47 -0.15 -19.45
C GLU A 63 -2.86 -1.55 -19.48
N GLU A 64 -1.53 -1.67 -19.45
CA GLU A 64 -0.84 -2.98 -19.48
C GLU A 64 -1.03 -3.72 -18.16
N MET A 65 -0.97 -3.01 -17.01
CA MET A 65 -1.30 -3.61 -15.70
C MET A 65 -2.76 -4.06 -15.66
N VAL A 66 -3.68 -3.24 -16.15
CA VAL A 66 -5.10 -3.59 -16.24
C VAL A 66 -5.34 -4.82 -17.13
N ALA A 67 -4.63 -4.92 -18.26
CA ALA A 67 -4.74 -6.08 -19.16
C ALA A 67 -4.25 -7.40 -18.52
N LEU A 68 -3.27 -7.31 -17.62
CA LEU A 68 -2.67 -8.45 -16.89
C LEU A 68 -3.24 -8.66 -15.48
N ARG A 69 -4.30 -7.96 -15.13
CA ARG A 69 -4.84 -7.98 -13.77
C ARG A 69 -5.39 -9.34 -13.33
N ALA A 70 -5.32 -9.62 -12.04
CA ALA A 70 -6.03 -10.72 -11.41
C ALA A 70 -7.56 -10.51 -11.52
N GLN A 71 -8.32 -11.54 -11.90
CA GLN A 71 -9.76 -11.48 -12.11
C GLN A 71 -10.46 -12.82 -11.85
N ASP A 72 -10.02 -13.53 -10.80
CA ASP A 72 -10.67 -14.78 -10.36
C ASP A 72 -12.06 -14.51 -9.77
N HIS A 73 -12.25 -13.29 -9.22
CA HIS A 73 -13.51 -12.78 -8.72
C HIS A 73 -13.94 -11.55 -9.54
N PRO A 74 -15.23 -11.39 -9.86
CA PRO A 74 -15.71 -10.29 -10.70
C PRO A 74 -15.66 -8.95 -9.96
N TYR A 75 -15.07 -7.95 -10.56
CA TYR A 75 -15.09 -6.55 -10.12
C TYR A 75 -15.04 -5.59 -11.32
N GLN A 76 -15.47 -4.34 -11.10
CA GLN A 76 -15.39 -3.30 -12.12
C GLN A 76 -13.97 -2.72 -12.18
N GLN A 77 -13.46 -2.50 -13.40
CA GLN A 77 -12.14 -1.92 -13.62
C GLN A 77 -12.21 -0.75 -14.61
N PHE A 78 -11.70 0.41 -14.22
CA PHE A 78 -11.50 1.56 -15.10
C PHE A 78 -10.02 1.82 -15.33
N VAL A 79 -9.69 2.17 -16.57
CA VAL A 79 -8.39 2.74 -16.93
C VAL A 79 -8.47 4.26 -16.73
N GLY A 80 -7.60 4.83 -15.91
CA GLY A 80 -7.57 6.24 -15.63
C GLY A 80 -7.04 6.56 -14.23
N SER A 81 -7.21 7.79 -13.81
CA SER A 81 -6.72 8.32 -12.54
C SER A 81 -7.81 9.18 -11.88
N LEU A 82 -7.45 10.39 -11.39
CA LEU A 82 -8.38 11.35 -10.79
C LEU A 82 -9.56 11.73 -11.70
N ASP A 83 -9.35 11.74 -13.01
CA ASP A 83 -10.40 12.00 -14.00
C ASP A 83 -11.57 11.03 -13.89
N GLN A 84 -11.31 9.78 -13.55
CA GLN A 84 -12.36 8.78 -13.32
C GLN A 84 -13.13 9.05 -12.02
N LEU A 85 -12.45 9.51 -10.97
CA LEU A 85 -13.07 9.81 -9.68
C LEU A 85 -14.10 10.94 -9.78
N ALA A 86 -13.86 11.95 -10.61
CA ALA A 86 -14.74 13.09 -10.79
C ALA A 86 -16.17 12.71 -11.26
N ASN A 87 -16.33 11.54 -11.90
CA ASN A 87 -17.60 11.05 -12.39
C ASN A 87 -18.36 10.17 -11.38
N LEU A 88 -17.76 9.87 -10.22
CA LEU A 88 -18.35 9.03 -9.19
C LEU A 88 -19.19 9.88 -8.22
N GLU A 89 -20.29 9.30 -7.72
CA GLU A 89 -21.20 9.96 -6.79
C GLU A 89 -20.56 10.21 -5.43
N ASP A 90 -20.87 11.35 -4.81
CA ASP A 90 -20.46 11.68 -3.45
C ASP A 90 -20.99 10.64 -2.44
N ALA A 91 -20.21 10.39 -1.40
CA ALA A 91 -20.56 9.50 -0.29
C ALA A 91 -21.08 8.13 -0.77
N SER A 92 -20.44 7.56 -1.79
CA SER A 92 -20.88 6.30 -2.41
C SER A 92 -20.08 5.07 -1.97
N PHE A 93 -18.90 5.23 -1.37
CA PHE A 93 -18.04 4.13 -0.94
C PHE A 93 -17.99 3.97 0.58
N ASP A 94 -18.03 2.73 1.04
CA ASP A 94 -17.80 2.38 2.44
C ASP A 94 -16.32 2.35 2.77
N VAL A 95 -15.50 1.94 1.80
CA VAL A 95 -14.04 1.81 1.92
C VAL A 95 -13.37 2.32 0.65
N ILE A 96 -12.27 3.06 0.82
CA ILE A 96 -11.33 3.40 -0.26
C ILE A 96 -9.96 2.87 0.11
N LEU A 97 -9.30 2.23 -0.83
CA LEU A 97 -7.91 1.75 -0.71
C LEU A 97 -7.02 2.60 -1.61
N CYS A 98 -5.83 2.97 -1.07
CA CYS A 98 -4.80 3.68 -1.81
C CYS A 98 -3.43 3.16 -1.32
N HIS A 99 -2.93 2.10 -1.94
CA HIS A 99 -1.78 1.35 -1.46
C HIS A 99 -0.56 1.56 -2.35
N ASN A 100 0.50 2.17 -1.79
CA ASN A 100 1.76 2.51 -2.48
C ASN A 100 1.55 3.37 -3.74
N VAL A 101 0.68 4.37 -3.66
CA VAL A 101 0.30 5.26 -4.76
C VAL A 101 0.69 6.71 -4.47
N LEU A 102 0.41 7.22 -3.27
CA LEU A 102 0.59 8.63 -2.95
C LEU A 102 2.05 9.10 -3.02
N GLU A 103 3.02 8.21 -2.93
CA GLU A 103 4.44 8.48 -3.15
C GLU A 103 4.77 8.95 -4.58
N TYR A 104 3.90 8.64 -5.55
CA TYR A 104 4.08 8.90 -6.98
C TYR A 104 3.13 9.97 -7.52
N VAL A 105 2.30 10.56 -6.66
CA VAL A 105 1.31 11.57 -7.03
C VAL A 105 1.85 12.97 -6.77
N GLU A 106 1.68 13.88 -7.74
CA GLU A 106 2.13 15.28 -7.62
C GLU A 106 1.28 16.08 -6.63
N ASP A 107 -0.05 15.95 -6.69
CA ASP A 107 -0.99 16.65 -5.81
C ASP A 107 -1.77 15.66 -4.94
N ARG A 108 -1.14 15.26 -3.81
CA ARG A 108 -1.72 14.35 -2.83
C ARG A 108 -2.98 14.91 -2.17
N LYS A 109 -2.99 16.22 -1.89
CA LYS A 109 -4.15 16.87 -1.26
C LYS A 109 -5.37 16.82 -2.15
N LEU A 110 -5.22 16.96 -3.47
CA LEU A 110 -6.32 16.82 -4.41
C LEU A 110 -6.89 15.39 -4.41
N VAL A 111 -6.03 14.37 -4.42
CA VAL A 111 -6.44 12.97 -4.34
C VAL A 111 -7.19 12.68 -3.04
N LEU A 112 -6.64 13.10 -1.90
CA LEU A 112 -7.23 12.88 -0.58
C LEU A 112 -8.56 13.64 -0.41
N LYS A 113 -8.70 14.83 -1.03
CA LYS A 113 -9.96 15.56 -1.09
C LYS A 113 -11.04 14.81 -1.87
N GLU A 114 -10.68 14.21 -3.01
CA GLU A 114 -11.60 13.37 -3.77
C GLU A 114 -11.99 12.10 -2.97
N PHE A 115 -11.06 11.47 -2.28
CA PHE A 115 -11.40 10.36 -1.39
C PHE A 115 -12.36 10.78 -0.28
N THR A 116 -12.13 11.96 0.33
CA THR A 116 -13.04 12.51 1.34
C THR A 116 -14.43 12.72 0.78
N ARG A 117 -14.57 13.22 -0.46
CA ARG A 117 -15.86 13.41 -1.12
C ARG A 117 -16.58 12.09 -1.37
N LEU A 118 -15.85 11.08 -1.85
CA LEU A 118 -16.40 9.78 -2.26
C LEU A 118 -16.75 8.85 -1.09
N LEU A 119 -16.04 8.94 0.04
CA LEU A 119 -16.34 8.14 1.23
C LEU A 119 -17.68 8.54 1.83
N LYS A 120 -18.45 7.59 2.31
CA LYS A 120 -19.58 7.81 3.20
C LYS A 120 -19.13 8.39 4.53
N PRO A 121 -19.97 9.15 5.26
CA PRO A 121 -19.68 9.49 6.66
C PRO A 121 -19.37 8.23 7.48
N GLY A 122 -18.27 8.24 8.23
CA GLY A 122 -17.75 7.06 8.94
C GLY A 122 -17.08 6.01 8.07
N GLY A 123 -16.96 6.24 6.76
CA GLY A 123 -16.27 5.35 5.82
C GLY A 123 -14.76 5.29 6.09
N LEU A 124 -14.15 4.19 5.71
CA LEU A 124 -12.74 3.86 5.93
C LEU A 124 -11.88 4.24 4.71
N LEU A 125 -10.81 5.00 4.94
CA LEU A 125 -9.71 5.15 3.99
C LEU A 125 -8.52 4.31 4.48
N SER A 126 -8.08 3.37 3.66
CA SER A 126 -6.94 2.51 3.90
C SER A 126 -5.76 2.97 3.03
N ILE A 127 -4.67 3.39 3.64
CA ILE A 127 -3.48 3.87 2.95
C ILE A 127 -2.28 3.01 3.35
N VAL A 128 -1.60 2.42 2.37
CA VAL A 128 -0.27 1.84 2.59
C VAL A 128 0.77 2.76 1.98
N LYS A 129 1.77 3.11 2.79
CA LYS A 129 2.91 3.92 2.36
C LYS A 129 4.23 3.32 2.84
N HIS A 130 5.30 3.70 2.17
CA HIS A 130 6.63 3.43 2.68
C HIS A 130 6.87 4.17 4.00
N ASN A 131 7.58 3.52 4.91
CA ASN A 131 8.04 4.12 6.16
C ASN A 131 9.52 4.52 6.03
N GLU A 132 9.83 5.78 6.26
CA GLU A 132 11.18 6.31 6.15
C GLU A 132 12.15 5.61 7.10
N VAL A 133 11.72 5.34 8.34
CA VAL A 133 12.52 4.59 9.33
C VAL A 133 12.83 3.19 8.83
N GLY A 134 11.84 2.48 8.32
CA GLY A 134 11.98 1.14 7.77
C GLY A 134 12.90 1.10 6.55
N ARG A 135 12.85 2.12 5.68
CA ARG A 135 13.77 2.26 4.53
C ARG A 135 15.22 2.41 4.98
N VAL A 136 15.48 3.30 5.95
CA VAL A 136 16.83 3.51 6.50
C VAL A 136 17.36 2.22 7.11
N LEU A 137 16.53 1.53 7.92
CA LEU A 137 16.91 0.27 8.55
C LEU A 137 17.22 -0.82 7.52
N GLN A 138 16.37 -0.99 6.48
CA GLN A 138 16.64 -1.96 5.42
C GLN A 138 17.95 -1.65 4.70
N THR A 139 18.19 -0.39 4.39
CA THR A 139 19.40 0.04 3.67
C THR A 139 20.66 -0.24 4.48
N VAL A 140 20.65 0.03 5.80
CA VAL A 140 21.82 -0.27 6.66
C VAL A 140 21.96 -1.77 6.92
N VAL A 141 20.87 -2.47 7.26
CA VAL A 141 20.96 -3.84 7.79
C VAL A 141 20.99 -4.88 6.68
N PHE A 142 20.08 -4.76 5.68
CA PHE A 142 19.94 -5.75 4.62
C PHE A 142 20.86 -5.45 3.43
N GLU A 143 20.87 -4.18 2.94
CA GLU A 143 21.71 -3.79 1.80
C GLU A 143 23.15 -3.56 2.20
N ASN A 144 23.46 -3.37 3.50
CA ASN A 144 24.77 -3.04 4.05
C ASN A 144 25.38 -1.78 3.39
N ASP A 145 24.52 -0.76 3.15
CA ASP A 145 24.92 0.52 2.55
C ASP A 145 24.63 1.70 3.51
N PRO A 146 25.53 1.96 4.49
CA PRO A 146 25.35 3.05 5.43
C PRO A 146 25.44 4.44 4.79
N GLN A 147 26.12 4.60 3.65
CA GLN A 147 26.19 5.90 2.99
C GLN A 147 24.85 6.26 2.35
N LYS A 148 24.25 5.34 1.62
CA LYS A 148 22.89 5.51 1.07
C LYS A 148 21.84 5.76 2.17
N ALA A 149 22.00 5.09 3.33
CA ALA A 149 21.12 5.33 4.48
C ALA A 149 21.26 6.74 5.06
N LEU A 150 22.48 7.32 5.09
CA LEU A 150 22.70 8.71 5.48
C LEU A 150 22.04 9.69 4.50
N ASP A 151 22.07 9.38 3.21
CA ASP A 151 21.42 10.18 2.17
C ASP A 151 19.89 10.17 2.35
N LEU A 152 19.30 9.03 2.67
CA LEU A 152 17.88 8.91 3.02
C LEU A 152 17.53 9.73 4.29
N LEU A 153 18.36 9.66 5.33
CA LEU A 153 18.18 10.48 6.54
C LEU A 153 18.30 11.99 6.27
N ALA A 154 19.06 12.38 5.25
CA ALA A 154 19.16 13.75 4.78
C ALA A 154 17.97 14.21 3.91
N GLY A 155 16.97 13.34 3.71
CA GLY A 155 15.74 13.64 2.98
C GLY A 155 15.81 13.38 1.48
N GLN A 156 16.76 12.58 1.01
CA GLN A 156 16.77 12.14 -0.39
C GLN A 156 15.64 11.13 -0.63
N ASP A 157 14.95 11.27 -1.76
CA ASP A 157 13.91 10.34 -2.18
C ASP A 157 14.50 8.98 -2.55
N LEU A 158 13.71 7.92 -2.33
CA LEU A 158 14.10 6.57 -2.68
C LEU A 158 13.76 6.27 -4.13
N GLU A 159 14.77 5.91 -4.92
CA GLU A 159 14.53 5.32 -6.24
C GLU A 159 14.13 3.84 -6.08
N THR A 160 12.91 3.51 -6.49
CA THR A 160 12.40 2.14 -6.50
C THR A 160 12.73 1.49 -7.85
N HIS A 161 13.06 0.20 -7.82
CA HIS A 161 13.49 -0.53 -9.03
C HIS A 161 12.41 -0.61 -10.13
N SER A 162 11.12 -0.61 -9.75
CA SER A 162 10.02 -0.82 -10.69
C SER A 162 9.17 0.41 -10.95
N MET A 163 9.00 1.31 -9.97
CA MET A 163 8.06 2.42 -10.05
C MET A 163 8.74 3.80 -10.14
N GLY A 164 10.08 3.85 -10.06
CA GLY A 164 10.83 5.10 -10.09
C GLY A 164 10.94 5.78 -8.72
N LEU A 165 11.00 7.11 -8.72
CA LEU A 165 11.26 7.91 -7.52
C LEU A 165 10.00 7.94 -6.61
N ALA A 166 10.13 7.40 -5.41
CA ALA A 166 9.10 7.42 -4.39
C ALA A 166 9.37 8.56 -3.40
N GLN A 167 8.52 9.58 -3.43
CA GLN A 167 8.63 10.75 -2.57
C GLN A 167 8.16 10.43 -1.14
N ALA A 168 8.96 10.82 -0.16
CA ALA A 168 8.53 10.79 1.23
C ALA A 168 7.45 11.86 1.49
N TYR A 169 6.49 11.55 2.37
CA TYR A 169 5.46 12.50 2.78
C TYR A 169 4.93 12.19 4.18
N ASP A 170 4.50 13.25 4.86
CA ASP A 170 3.87 13.18 6.17
C ASP A 170 2.34 13.14 5.98
N LEU A 171 1.73 11.99 6.28
CA LEU A 171 0.29 11.79 6.07
C LEU A 171 -0.55 12.70 6.95
N ASP A 172 -0.15 12.95 8.21
CA ASP A 172 -0.89 13.82 9.13
C ASP A 172 -1.01 15.25 8.58
N ARG A 173 0.07 15.75 7.96
CA ARG A 173 0.05 17.08 7.29
C ARG A 173 -0.80 17.09 6.03
N GLU A 174 -0.82 15.99 5.28
CA GLU A 174 -1.62 15.90 4.05
C GLU A 174 -3.12 15.90 4.34
N VAL A 175 -3.55 15.39 5.50
CA VAL A 175 -4.97 15.30 5.88
C VAL A 175 -5.44 16.39 6.84
N GLU A 176 -4.56 17.27 7.33
CA GLU A 176 -4.82 18.26 8.40
C GLU A 176 -6.10 19.10 8.16
N ASP A 177 -6.34 19.51 6.91
CA ASP A 177 -7.49 20.36 6.54
C ASP A 177 -8.67 19.57 5.93
N LEU A 178 -8.64 18.24 6.02
CA LEU A 178 -9.65 17.35 5.45
C LEU A 178 -10.52 16.73 6.54
N ALA A 179 -11.75 16.36 6.19
CA ALA A 179 -12.62 15.60 7.09
C ALA A 179 -12.18 14.11 7.13
N LEU A 180 -10.91 13.88 7.46
CA LEU A 180 -10.27 12.58 7.61
C LEU A 180 -9.48 12.56 8.91
N GLU A 181 -9.67 11.53 9.72
CA GLU A 181 -8.95 11.33 10.98
C GLU A 181 -8.16 10.04 10.95
N VAL A 182 -6.86 10.11 11.16
CA VAL A 182 -6.01 8.93 11.35
C VAL A 182 -6.46 8.24 12.62
N GLN A 183 -6.89 6.98 12.52
CA GLN A 183 -7.33 6.18 13.66
C GLN A 183 -6.19 5.38 14.25
N ASP A 184 -5.44 4.69 13.38
CA ASP A 184 -4.31 3.85 13.76
C ASP A 184 -3.50 3.48 12.52
N TYR A 185 -2.35 2.82 12.73
CA TYR A 185 -1.58 2.19 11.66
C TYR A 185 -0.98 0.87 12.12
N GLN A 186 -0.69 0.00 11.16
CA GLN A 186 -0.05 -1.28 11.36
C GLN A 186 1.24 -1.37 10.53
N GLY A 187 2.19 -2.16 11.01
CA GLY A 187 3.41 -2.44 10.25
C GLY A 187 3.21 -3.54 9.21
N ILE A 188 3.88 -3.43 8.08
CA ILE A 188 4.03 -4.51 7.09
C ILE A 188 5.52 -4.70 6.81
N ARG A 189 6.00 -5.94 6.95
CA ARG A 189 7.40 -6.33 6.80
C ARG A 189 8.31 -5.65 7.82
N VAL A 190 8.03 -5.87 9.10
CA VAL A 190 8.82 -5.39 10.25
C VAL A 190 10.21 -6.03 10.26
N PHE A 191 10.25 -7.36 10.30
CA PHE A 191 11.51 -8.12 10.38
C PHE A 191 11.93 -8.68 9.03
N TYR A 192 10.98 -9.06 8.19
CA TYR A 192 11.26 -9.65 6.88
C TYR A 192 12.17 -8.76 6.02
N ALA A 193 11.96 -7.44 6.07
CA ALA A 193 12.73 -6.49 5.30
C ALA A 193 14.21 -6.42 5.71
N LEU A 194 14.52 -6.83 6.93
CA LEU A 194 15.86 -6.79 7.52
C LEU A 194 16.64 -8.11 7.38
N GLN A 195 15.95 -9.20 6.96
CA GLN A 195 16.55 -10.54 6.94
C GLN A 195 17.33 -10.81 5.66
N ASP A 196 18.47 -11.47 5.82
CA ASP A 196 19.30 -11.97 4.72
C ASP A 196 18.52 -13.02 3.89
N ASN A 197 18.64 -12.94 2.56
CA ASN A 197 17.93 -13.82 1.62
C ASN A 197 18.30 -15.31 1.78
N ARG A 198 19.48 -15.64 2.34
CA ARG A 198 19.90 -17.04 2.59
C ARG A 198 18.98 -17.81 3.54
N PHE A 199 18.22 -17.10 4.40
CA PHE A 199 17.27 -17.71 5.34
C PHE A 199 15.89 -17.90 4.73
N LYS A 200 15.49 -17.04 3.79
CA LYS A 200 14.12 -16.93 3.29
C LYS A 200 13.61 -18.14 2.49
N GLY A 201 14.53 -18.98 1.97
CA GLY A 201 14.21 -20.24 1.27
C GLY A 201 14.19 -21.47 2.15
N GLN A 202 14.41 -21.37 3.46
CA GLN A 202 14.38 -22.52 4.36
C GLN A 202 12.94 -23.01 4.60
N GLU A 203 12.77 -24.33 4.72
CA GLU A 203 11.47 -24.94 4.99
C GLU A 203 10.86 -24.41 6.31
N GLY A 204 9.59 -24.04 6.27
CA GLY A 204 8.84 -23.51 7.43
C GLY A 204 9.24 -22.08 7.87
N TRP A 205 10.28 -21.48 7.27
CA TRP A 205 10.73 -20.16 7.69
C TRP A 205 9.70 -19.07 7.36
N ARG A 206 9.09 -19.13 6.16
CA ARG A 206 8.10 -18.14 5.72
C ARG A 206 6.87 -18.13 6.62
N GLU A 207 6.33 -19.32 6.95
CA GLU A 207 5.16 -19.44 7.84
C GLU A 207 5.47 -18.90 9.24
N SER A 208 6.67 -19.19 9.76
CA SER A 208 7.10 -18.68 11.07
C SER A 208 7.30 -17.18 11.04
N MET A 209 7.86 -16.63 9.96
CA MET A 209 8.04 -15.19 9.78
C MET A 209 6.69 -14.49 9.62
N LEU A 210 5.75 -15.02 8.85
CA LEU A 210 4.41 -14.44 8.73
C LEU A 210 3.70 -14.36 10.09
N LYS A 211 3.75 -15.44 10.88
CA LYS A 211 3.19 -15.43 12.25
C LYS A 211 3.85 -14.36 13.13
N MET A 212 5.16 -14.19 13.02
CA MET A 212 5.90 -13.17 13.77
C MET A 212 5.53 -11.76 13.32
N GLU A 213 5.44 -11.50 12.02
CA GLU A 213 5.00 -10.22 11.46
C GLU A 213 3.60 -9.83 11.96
N LEU A 214 2.64 -10.76 11.89
CA LEU A 214 1.26 -10.54 12.35
C LEU A 214 1.18 -10.33 13.87
N ALA A 215 2.03 -10.99 14.66
CA ALA A 215 2.04 -10.86 16.11
C ALA A 215 2.51 -9.45 16.58
N VAL A 216 3.28 -8.74 15.77
CA VAL A 216 3.88 -7.45 16.15
C VAL A 216 3.40 -6.27 15.32
N CYS A 217 2.61 -6.50 14.26
CA CYS A 217 2.24 -5.45 13.31
C CYS A 217 1.48 -4.26 13.95
N GLN A 218 0.85 -4.44 15.10
CA GLN A 218 0.13 -3.39 15.85
C GLN A 218 0.92 -2.87 17.06
N GLU A 219 2.03 -3.51 17.41
CA GLU A 219 2.77 -3.25 18.63
C GLU A 219 3.92 -2.25 18.41
N SER A 220 3.95 -1.12 19.14
CA SER A 220 5.12 -0.26 19.21
C SER A 220 6.19 -0.92 20.13
N PRO A 221 7.50 -0.84 19.82
CA PRO A 221 8.08 -0.07 18.71
C PRO A 221 8.16 -0.83 17.37
N TYR A 222 7.65 -2.04 17.27
CA TYR A 222 7.82 -2.88 16.08
C TYR A 222 7.15 -2.28 14.84
N ARG A 223 5.88 -1.84 14.94
CA ARG A 223 5.17 -1.20 13.83
C ARG A 223 5.86 0.07 13.34
N ASP A 224 6.59 0.77 14.23
CA ASP A 224 7.24 2.03 13.94
C ASP A 224 8.46 1.86 13.01
N ILE A 225 9.07 0.66 13.02
CA ILE A 225 10.25 0.31 12.21
C ILE A 225 9.92 -0.54 10.98
N ALA A 226 8.66 -0.88 10.75
CA ALA A 226 8.23 -1.66 9.59
C ALA A 226 8.61 -0.97 8.28
N PHE A 227 8.84 -1.74 7.21
CA PHE A 227 9.18 -1.19 5.90
C PHE A 227 8.03 -0.40 5.26
N PHE A 228 6.78 -0.86 5.48
CA PHE A 228 5.58 -0.13 5.14
C PHE A 228 4.72 0.12 6.37
N GLN A 229 3.96 1.19 6.34
CA GLN A 229 2.90 1.50 7.29
C GLN A 229 1.55 1.46 6.58
N HIS A 230 0.61 0.72 7.15
CA HIS A 230 -0.76 0.61 6.70
C HIS A 230 -1.65 1.42 7.64
N TYR A 231 -2.07 2.59 7.20
CA TYR A 231 -2.91 3.52 7.95
C TYR A 231 -4.39 3.26 7.72
N SER A 232 -5.16 3.39 8.78
CA SER A 232 -6.61 3.42 8.77
C SER A 232 -7.09 4.82 9.14
N LEU A 233 -7.83 5.48 8.24
CA LEU A 233 -8.43 6.79 8.50
C LEU A 233 -9.95 6.69 8.38
N LYS A 234 -10.68 7.50 9.15
CA LYS A 234 -12.14 7.62 9.02
C LYS A 234 -12.53 8.99 8.51
N ARG A 235 -13.56 9.00 7.65
CA ARG A 235 -14.25 10.24 7.32
C ARG A 235 -15.15 10.64 8.49
N SER A 236 -14.90 11.84 9.05
CA SER A 236 -15.76 12.49 10.03
C SER A 236 -17.07 13.01 9.44
#